data_2536841d5ed0fd0fb0e51b3985e544f3
#
_entry.id   2536841d5ed0fd0fb0e51b3985e544f3
#
_cell.length_a   1.000
_cell.length_b   1.000
_cell.length_c   1.000
_cell.angle_alpha   90.00
_cell.angle_beta   90.00
_cell.angle_gamma   90.00
#
_symmetry.space_group_name_H-M   'P 1'
#
loop_
_entity.id
_entity.type
_entity.pdbx_description
1 polymer ?
#
loop_
_entity_poly.entity_id
_entity_poly.type
_entity_poly.pdbx_seq_one_letter_code
_entity_poly.pdbx_strand_id
1 'polypeptide(L)'
;MINLGNIFSLLGVWVLIAVCISVYSNSPLRAGINVFIFFLGMCVSYHIYTIVFAGFNPMDYMLIWYGITLISPFIAFVCWYAKGNGIITFIIKICIITVMILCSFSIGMWYFDFISLIDTIFFITILVVLYDTPKNLLYSLICSVLVAYLIRFFI
;
A
#
# COMPACT_ATOMS: atom_id res chain seq x y z
N MET A 1 3.69 0.46 -24.08
CA MET A 1 3.33 -0.59 -23.09
C MET A 1 3.58 -0.03 -21.72
N ILE A 2 2.54 0.16 -20.91
CA ILE A 2 2.69 0.60 -19.52
C ILE A 2 3.28 -0.58 -18.76
N ASN A 3 4.49 -0.41 -18.24
CA ASN A 3 5.16 -1.47 -17.49
C ASN A 3 4.56 -1.53 -16.09
N LEU A 4 3.69 -2.50 -15.84
CA LEU A 4 3.00 -2.70 -14.56
C LEU A 4 3.96 -2.73 -13.36
N GLY A 5 5.19 -3.25 -13.56
CA GLY A 5 6.22 -3.23 -12.53
C GLY A 5 6.60 -1.83 -12.04
N ASN A 6 6.70 -0.85 -12.95
CA ASN A 6 6.99 0.53 -12.57
C ASN A 6 5.84 1.21 -11.82
N ILE A 7 4.59 0.85 -12.14
CA ILE A 7 3.43 1.39 -11.41
C ILE A 7 3.40 0.82 -9.98
N PHE A 8 3.67 -0.47 -9.81
CA PHE A 8 3.67 -1.09 -8.49
C PHE A 8 4.83 -0.61 -7.60
N SER A 9 6.01 -0.32 -8.13
CA SER A 9 7.12 0.22 -7.34
C SER A 9 6.82 1.64 -6.81
N LEU A 10 6.12 2.46 -7.58
CA LEU A 10 5.63 3.77 -7.13
C LEU A 10 4.49 3.65 -6.12
N LEU A 11 3.67 2.62 -6.22
CA LEU A 11 2.50 2.39 -5.37
C LEU A 11 2.90 1.98 -3.94
N GLY A 12 4.04 1.31 -3.76
CA GLY A 12 4.52 0.85 -2.46
C GLY A 12 4.70 1.98 -1.44
N VAL A 13 5.28 3.11 -1.86
CA VAL A 13 5.44 4.31 -1.01
C VAL A 13 4.09 4.86 -0.56
N TRP A 14 3.15 4.97 -1.49
CA TRP A 14 1.84 5.55 -1.23
C TRP A 14 1.00 4.66 -0.32
N VAL A 15 1.10 3.34 -0.50
CA VAL A 15 0.48 2.36 0.41
C VAL A 15 1.07 2.45 1.80
N LEU A 16 2.40 2.54 1.94
CA LEU A 16 3.07 2.69 3.22
C LEU A 16 2.57 3.95 3.96
N ILE A 17 2.57 5.10 3.28
CA ILE A 17 2.13 6.38 3.88
C ILE A 17 0.65 6.30 4.28
N ALA A 18 -0.20 5.77 3.40
CA ALA A 18 -1.63 5.60 3.68
C ALA A 18 -1.89 4.70 4.89
N VAL A 19 -1.18 3.58 5.00
CA VAL A 19 -1.28 2.68 6.16
C VAL A 19 -0.77 3.36 7.42
N CYS A 20 0.35 4.08 7.38
CA CYS A 20 0.84 4.84 8.54
C CYS A 20 -0.18 5.87 9.00
N ILE A 21 -0.74 6.69 8.10
CA ILE A 21 -1.77 7.67 8.43
C ILE A 21 -2.99 6.97 9.05
N SER A 22 -3.43 5.84 8.49
CA SER A 22 -4.59 5.10 8.97
C SER A 22 -4.38 4.57 10.38
N VAL A 23 -3.28 3.86 10.60
CA VAL A 23 -2.96 3.16 11.84
C VAL A 23 -2.72 4.13 13.00
N TYR A 24 -2.15 5.31 12.74
CA TYR A 24 -1.88 6.33 13.76
C TYR A 24 -3.00 7.37 13.92
N SER A 25 -4.09 7.26 13.16
CA SER A 25 -5.27 8.13 13.34
C SER A 25 -6.04 7.77 14.60
N ASN A 26 -6.65 8.79 15.24
CA ASN A 26 -7.38 8.64 16.51
C ASN A 26 -8.72 7.89 16.38
N SER A 27 -9.26 7.75 15.17
CA SER A 27 -10.50 7.03 14.90
C SER A 27 -10.55 6.53 13.47
N PRO A 28 -11.35 5.49 13.16
CA PRO A 28 -11.45 4.95 11.80
C PRO A 28 -12.00 5.98 10.80
N LEU A 29 -12.94 6.84 11.23
CA LEU A 29 -13.46 7.91 10.39
C LEU A 29 -12.38 8.95 10.05
N ARG A 30 -11.59 9.36 11.06
CA ARG A 30 -10.46 10.29 10.84
C ARG A 30 -9.38 9.65 9.97
N ALA A 31 -9.13 8.35 10.09
CA ALA A 31 -8.21 7.64 9.19
C ALA A 31 -8.65 7.79 7.73
N GLY A 32 -9.93 7.53 7.44
CA GLY A 32 -10.49 7.70 6.10
C GLY A 32 -10.35 9.13 5.57
N ILE A 33 -10.72 10.12 6.37
CA ILE A 33 -10.64 11.55 5.98
C ILE A 33 -9.18 11.96 5.75
N ASN A 34 -8.26 11.61 6.65
CA ASN A 34 -6.86 12.00 6.56
C ASN A 34 -6.19 11.42 5.31
N VAL A 35 -6.44 10.14 5.01
CA VAL A 35 -5.89 9.48 3.82
C VAL A 35 -6.51 10.05 2.54
N PHE A 36 -7.81 10.34 2.54
CA PHE A 36 -8.47 11.00 1.41
C PHE A 36 -7.85 12.37 1.11
N ILE A 37 -7.70 13.23 2.13
CA ILE A 37 -7.10 14.56 1.96
C ILE A 37 -5.66 14.44 1.49
N PHE A 38 -4.90 13.49 2.02
CA PHE A 38 -3.52 13.22 1.59
C PHE A 38 -3.45 12.87 0.10
N PHE A 39 -4.22 11.89 -0.37
CA PHE A 39 -4.23 11.51 -1.79
C PHE A 39 -4.80 12.60 -2.69
N LEU A 40 -5.83 13.31 -2.25
CA LEU A 40 -6.39 14.43 -3.00
C LEU A 40 -5.34 15.54 -3.18
N GLY A 41 -4.65 15.91 -2.11
CA GLY A 41 -3.57 16.90 -2.18
C GLY A 41 -2.44 16.46 -3.11
N MET A 42 -2.04 15.20 -3.06
CA MET A 42 -1.03 14.63 -3.93
C MET A 42 -1.47 14.69 -5.41
N CYS A 43 -2.70 14.24 -5.72
CA CYS A 43 -3.23 14.25 -7.09
C CYS A 43 -3.33 15.67 -7.65
N VAL A 44 -3.87 16.61 -6.87
CA VAL A 44 -4.03 18.01 -7.29
C VAL A 44 -2.66 18.67 -7.52
N SER A 45 -1.73 18.49 -6.59
CA SER A 45 -0.38 19.07 -6.71
C SER A 45 0.36 18.53 -7.93
N TYR A 46 0.29 17.22 -8.16
CA TYR A 46 0.92 16.60 -9.32
C TYR A 46 0.26 17.05 -10.63
N HIS A 47 -1.07 17.14 -10.68
CA HIS A 47 -1.80 17.58 -11.87
C HIS A 47 -1.48 19.04 -12.24
N ILE A 48 -1.46 19.93 -11.24
CA ILE A 48 -1.06 21.33 -11.46
C ILE A 48 0.39 21.40 -11.96
N TYR A 49 1.29 20.65 -11.33
CA TYR A 49 2.70 20.61 -11.75
C TYR A 49 2.86 20.16 -13.21
N THR A 50 2.17 19.11 -13.63
CA THR A 50 2.27 18.59 -15.01
C THR A 50 1.72 19.56 -16.04
N ILE A 51 0.63 20.26 -15.74
CA ILE A 51 0.05 21.25 -16.68
C ILE A 51 0.92 22.50 -16.75
N VAL A 52 1.33 23.06 -15.60
CA VAL A 52 2.00 24.38 -15.53
C VAL A 52 3.48 24.28 -15.88
N PHE A 53 4.18 23.29 -15.39
CA PHE A 53 5.65 23.17 -15.53
C PHE A 53 6.08 22.18 -16.61
N ALA A 54 5.40 21.07 -16.75
CA ALA A 54 5.75 20.05 -17.74
C ALA A 54 5.06 20.26 -19.08
N GLY A 55 4.03 21.10 -19.16
CA GLY A 55 3.37 21.51 -20.41
C GLY A 55 2.50 20.42 -21.06
N PHE A 56 2.13 19.36 -20.32
CA PHE A 56 1.24 18.31 -20.82
C PHE A 56 0.18 17.92 -19.78
N ASN A 57 -0.95 17.39 -20.26
CA ASN A 57 -2.04 16.94 -19.40
C ASN A 57 -2.14 15.40 -19.41
N PRO A 58 -1.67 14.68 -18.36
CA PRO A 58 -1.72 13.22 -18.30
C PRO A 58 -3.08 12.72 -17.80
N MET A 59 -4.18 13.07 -18.42
CA MET A 59 -5.53 12.83 -17.90
C MET A 59 -5.82 11.33 -17.68
N ASP A 60 -5.42 10.46 -18.59
CA ASP A 60 -5.65 9.01 -18.49
C ASP A 60 -4.93 8.41 -17.27
N TYR A 61 -3.71 8.85 -17.01
CA TYR A 61 -2.96 8.46 -15.82
C TYR A 61 -3.58 9.01 -14.55
N MET A 62 -4.01 10.27 -14.57
CA MET A 62 -4.62 10.93 -13.42
C MET A 62 -5.97 10.35 -13.04
N LEU A 63 -6.76 9.86 -14.01
CA LEU A 63 -8.05 9.19 -13.72
C LEU A 63 -7.88 7.97 -12.82
N ILE A 64 -6.82 7.19 -13.01
CA ILE A 64 -6.51 6.03 -12.14
C ILE A 64 -6.26 6.50 -10.71
N TRP A 65 -5.45 7.54 -10.53
CA TRP A 65 -5.13 8.08 -9.20
C TRP A 65 -6.33 8.75 -8.52
N TYR A 66 -7.18 9.45 -9.28
CA TYR A 66 -8.45 9.96 -8.74
C TYR A 66 -9.39 8.83 -8.31
N GLY A 67 -9.44 7.74 -9.07
CA GLY A 67 -10.18 6.53 -8.69
C GLY A 67 -9.67 5.92 -7.38
N ILE A 68 -8.35 5.78 -7.24
CA ILE A 68 -7.71 5.32 -6.00
C ILE A 68 -8.03 6.27 -4.84
N THR A 69 -7.98 7.58 -5.07
CA THR A 69 -8.31 8.60 -4.06
C THR A 69 -9.74 8.45 -3.56
N LEU A 70 -10.72 8.18 -4.44
CA LEU A 70 -12.12 7.99 -4.05
C LEU A 70 -12.35 6.72 -3.22
N ILE A 71 -11.60 5.66 -3.47
CA ILE A 71 -11.70 4.38 -2.74
C ILE A 71 -10.88 4.41 -1.44
N SER A 72 -9.84 5.23 -1.38
CA SER A 72 -8.87 5.26 -0.28
C SER A 72 -9.48 5.44 1.12
N PRO A 73 -10.54 6.25 1.36
CA PRO A 73 -11.11 6.40 2.70
C PRO A 73 -11.72 5.10 3.25
N PHE A 74 -12.30 4.28 2.38
CA PHE A 74 -12.87 2.99 2.79
C PHE A 74 -11.76 2.00 3.18
N ILE A 75 -10.69 1.94 2.39
CA ILE A 75 -9.52 1.11 2.68
C ILE A 75 -8.85 1.58 3.98
N ALA A 76 -8.67 2.89 4.16
CA ALA A 76 -8.06 3.46 5.34
C ALA A 76 -8.89 3.22 6.61
N PHE A 77 -10.21 3.28 6.51
CA PHE A 77 -11.13 2.92 7.59
C PHE A 77 -10.89 1.47 8.06
N VAL A 78 -10.74 0.53 7.12
CA VAL A 78 -10.43 -0.87 7.44
C VAL A 78 -9.02 -1.01 8.01
N CYS A 79 -8.02 -0.36 7.41
CA CYS A 79 -6.63 -0.43 7.86
C CYS A 79 -6.43 0.09 9.29
N TRP A 80 -7.31 1.00 9.77
CA TRP A 80 -7.25 1.48 11.14
C TRP A 80 -7.34 0.34 12.17
N TYR A 81 -8.09 -0.71 11.87
CA TYR A 81 -8.24 -1.87 12.75
C TYR A 81 -7.00 -2.78 12.77
N ALA A 82 -5.97 -2.51 11.99
CA ALA A 82 -4.75 -3.33 11.94
C ALA A 82 -3.97 -3.37 13.28
N LYS A 83 -4.17 -2.38 14.17
CA LYS A 83 -3.58 -2.36 15.53
C LYS A 83 -4.53 -2.85 16.64
N GLY A 84 -5.71 -3.34 16.31
CA GLY A 84 -6.62 -3.96 17.26
C GLY A 84 -6.15 -5.35 17.74
N ASN A 85 -7.09 -6.08 18.34
CA ASN A 85 -6.89 -7.46 18.74
C ASN A 85 -7.94 -8.35 18.10
N GLY A 86 -7.59 -9.59 17.78
CA GLY A 86 -8.51 -10.59 17.28
C GLY A 86 -8.26 -11.01 15.82
N ILE A 87 -9.14 -11.87 15.31
CA ILE A 87 -9.02 -12.49 13.99
C ILE A 87 -9.11 -11.45 12.87
N ILE A 88 -9.98 -10.45 13.01
CA ILE A 88 -10.16 -9.38 12.00
C ILE A 88 -8.86 -8.60 11.82
N THR A 89 -8.24 -8.20 12.92
CA THR A 89 -6.91 -7.53 12.90
C THR A 89 -5.86 -8.39 12.21
N PHE A 90 -5.83 -9.68 12.49
CA PHE A 90 -4.88 -10.61 11.89
C PHE A 90 -5.07 -10.70 10.36
N ILE A 91 -6.31 -10.79 9.89
CA ILE A 91 -6.63 -10.80 8.45
C ILE A 91 -6.20 -9.49 7.78
N ILE A 92 -6.50 -8.35 8.41
CA ILE A 92 -6.11 -7.03 7.87
C ILE A 92 -4.58 -6.91 7.78
N LYS A 93 -3.84 -7.37 8.78
CA LYS A 93 -2.36 -7.42 8.75
C LYS A 93 -1.85 -8.26 7.58
N ILE A 94 -2.41 -9.46 7.39
CA ILE A 94 -2.05 -10.32 6.25
C ILE A 94 -2.28 -9.59 4.94
N CYS A 95 -3.43 -8.95 4.74
CA CYS A 95 -3.72 -8.20 3.52
C CYS A 95 -2.71 -7.06 3.28
N ILE A 96 -2.40 -6.26 4.30
CA ILE A 96 -1.45 -5.14 4.18
C ILE A 96 -0.05 -5.66 3.84
N ILE A 97 0.43 -6.66 4.57
CA ILE A 97 1.77 -7.24 4.35
C ILE A 97 1.85 -7.90 2.97
N THR A 98 0.80 -8.60 2.53
CA THR A 98 0.74 -9.21 1.19
C THR A 98 0.87 -8.16 0.09
N VAL A 99 0.11 -7.06 0.17
CA VAL A 99 0.23 -5.95 -0.79
C VAL A 99 1.63 -5.39 -0.81
N MET A 100 2.24 -5.18 0.37
CA MET A 100 3.62 -4.67 0.45
C MET A 100 4.65 -5.66 -0.12
N ILE A 101 4.46 -6.98 0.08
CA ILE A 101 5.31 -8.00 -0.54
C ILE A 101 5.22 -7.91 -2.06
N LEU A 102 4.01 -7.82 -2.62
CA LEU A 102 3.80 -7.71 -4.07
C LEU A 102 4.36 -6.42 -4.67
N CYS A 103 4.42 -5.34 -3.89
CA CYS A 103 5.01 -4.07 -4.29
C CYS A 103 6.54 -4.06 -4.19
N SER A 104 7.13 -4.76 -3.21
CA SER A 104 8.56 -4.69 -2.89
C SER A 104 9.39 -5.79 -3.53
N PHE A 105 8.77 -6.92 -3.86
CA PHE A 105 9.48 -8.09 -4.37
C PHE A 105 8.88 -8.59 -5.69
N SER A 106 9.76 -8.94 -6.62
CA SER A 106 9.38 -9.67 -7.82
C SER A 106 9.37 -11.17 -7.49
N ILE A 107 8.17 -11.72 -7.34
CA ILE A 107 7.97 -13.13 -7.03
C ILE A 107 7.58 -13.85 -8.32
N GLY A 108 8.37 -14.83 -8.75
CA GLY A 108 8.03 -15.74 -9.82
C GLY A 108 7.96 -17.18 -9.30
N MET A 109 7.57 -18.13 -10.17
CA MET A 109 7.42 -19.54 -9.81
C MET A 109 8.72 -20.18 -9.28
N TRP A 110 9.87 -19.69 -9.78
CA TRP A 110 11.20 -20.24 -9.50
C TRP A 110 12.23 -19.18 -9.09
N TYR A 111 11.81 -17.90 -8.95
CA TYR A 111 12.72 -16.83 -8.56
C TYR A 111 12.06 -15.88 -7.57
N PHE A 112 12.90 -15.33 -6.72
CA PHE A 112 12.55 -14.27 -5.78
C PHE A 112 13.63 -13.21 -5.90
N ASP A 113 13.26 -12.00 -6.30
CA ASP A 113 14.19 -10.91 -6.51
C ASP A 113 13.70 -9.62 -5.84
N PHE A 114 14.65 -8.77 -5.48
CA PHE A 114 14.38 -7.47 -4.90
C PHE A 114 14.19 -6.45 -6.03
N ILE A 115 13.05 -5.75 -6.04
CA ILE A 115 12.81 -4.71 -7.04
C ILE A 115 13.75 -3.53 -6.80
N SER A 116 13.87 -3.08 -5.52
CA SER A 116 14.71 -1.95 -5.12
C SER A 116 15.08 -2.06 -3.64
N LEU A 117 16.25 -1.52 -3.26
CA LEU A 117 16.63 -1.35 -1.85
C LEU A 117 15.63 -0.45 -1.10
N ILE A 118 15.11 0.57 -1.78
CA ILE A 118 14.14 1.51 -1.20
C ILE A 118 12.84 0.78 -0.84
N ASP A 119 12.32 -0.06 -1.75
CA ASP A 119 11.10 -0.83 -1.52
C ASP A 119 11.27 -1.85 -0.38
N THR A 120 12.48 -2.41 -0.25
CA THR A 120 12.83 -3.28 0.89
C THR A 120 12.80 -2.53 2.22
N ILE A 121 13.30 -1.28 2.26
CA ILE A 121 13.21 -0.43 3.45
C ILE A 121 11.75 -0.13 3.80
N PHE A 122 10.91 0.15 2.80
CA PHE A 122 9.47 0.37 3.03
C PHE A 122 8.77 -0.88 3.57
N PHE A 123 9.14 -2.04 3.06
CA PHE A 123 8.63 -3.31 3.58
C PHE A 123 9.02 -3.53 5.05
N ILE A 124 10.27 -3.29 5.41
CA ILE A 124 10.74 -3.38 6.81
C ILE A 124 9.98 -2.36 7.68
N THR A 125 9.79 -1.14 7.19
CA THR A 125 9.07 -0.09 7.92
C THR A 125 7.63 -0.51 8.23
N ILE A 126 6.91 -1.11 7.26
CA ILE A 126 5.54 -1.57 7.51
C ILE A 126 5.48 -2.70 8.53
N LEU A 127 6.46 -3.61 8.54
CA LEU A 127 6.56 -4.66 9.57
C LEU A 127 6.74 -4.07 10.97
N VAL A 128 7.55 -3.02 11.08
CA VAL A 128 7.75 -2.31 12.36
C VAL A 128 6.46 -1.60 12.79
N VAL A 129 5.76 -0.94 11.86
CA VAL A 129 4.49 -0.25 12.12
C VAL A 129 3.40 -1.21 12.59
N LEU A 130 3.33 -2.40 12.00
CA LEU A 130 2.33 -3.43 12.32
C LEU A 130 2.77 -4.38 13.45
N TYR A 131 3.96 -4.16 14.04
CA TYR A 131 4.47 -4.99 15.12
C TYR A 131 3.58 -4.90 16.35
N ASP A 132 3.22 -6.06 16.92
CA ASP A 132 2.58 -6.20 18.23
C ASP A 132 3.29 -7.24 19.09
N THR A 133 3.30 -8.50 18.66
CA THR A 133 4.05 -9.59 19.30
C THR A 133 4.86 -10.37 18.27
N PRO A 134 6.05 -10.89 18.62
CA PRO A 134 6.89 -11.58 17.64
C PRO A 134 6.20 -12.81 17.04
N LYS A 135 5.36 -13.50 17.82
CA LYS A 135 4.60 -14.67 17.33
C LYS A 135 3.55 -14.29 16.30
N ASN A 136 2.73 -13.26 16.58
CA ASN A 136 1.69 -12.82 15.67
C ASN A 136 2.28 -12.24 14.38
N LEU A 137 3.37 -11.48 14.48
CA LEU A 137 4.07 -10.97 13.32
C LEU A 137 4.61 -12.11 12.44
N LEU A 138 5.22 -13.12 13.03
CA LEU A 138 5.75 -14.27 12.29
C LEU A 138 4.63 -15.02 11.55
N TYR A 139 3.51 -15.31 12.23
CA TYR A 139 2.38 -15.99 11.61
C TYR A 139 1.75 -15.15 10.49
N SER A 140 1.57 -13.85 10.70
CA SER A 140 1.04 -12.97 9.65
C SER A 140 1.97 -12.89 8.45
N LEU A 141 3.29 -12.88 8.66
CA LEU A 141 4.28 -12.86 7.60
C LEU A 141 4.27 -14.16 6.78
N ILE A 142 4.26 -15.33 7.45
CA ILE A 142 4.19 -16.62 6.76
C ILE A 142 2.90 -16.71 5.93
N CYS A 143 1.74 -16.36 6.50
CA CYS A 143 0.48 -16.36 5.78
C CYS A 143 0.50 -15.38 4.60
N SER A 144 1.09 -14.19 4.77
CA SER A 144 1.18 -13.18 3.71
C SER A 144 2.05 -13.64 2.54
N VAL A 145 3.17 -14.31 2.81
CA VAL A 145 4.03 -14.89 1.76
C VAL A 145 3.28 -15.97 0.98
N LEU A 146 2.55 -16.85 1.67
CA LEU A 146 1.74 -17.88 1.01
C LEU A 146 0.65 -17.26 0.13
N VAL A 147 -0.06 -16.25 0.63
CA VAL A 147 -1.10 -15.54 -0.13
C VAL A 147 -0.49 -14.80 -1.33
N ALA A 148 0.64 -14.12 -1.17
CA ALA A 148 1.33 -13.44 -2.26
C ALA A 148 1.76 -14.41 -3.35
N TYR A 149 2.27 -15.60 -2.96
CA TYR A 149 2.64 -16.64 -3.90
C TYR A 149 1.42 -17.21 -4.65
N LEU A 150 0.31 -17.45 -3.96
CA LEU A 150 -0.94 -17.89 -4.59
C LEU A 150 -1.48 -16.86 -5.59
N ILE A 151 -1.51 -15.57 -5.20
CA ILE A 151 -1.95 -14.50 -6.10
C ILE A 151 -1.10 -14.48 -7.37
N ARG A 152 0.22 -14.62 -7.23
CA ARG A 152 1.15 -14.60 -8.36
C ARG A 152 1.06 -15.85 -9.25
N PHE A 153 0.61 -16.96 -8.69
CA PHE A 153 0.39 -18.20 -9.45
C PHE A 153 -0.86 -18.13 -10.32
N PHE A 154 -1.89 -17.38 -9.90
CA PHE A 154 -3.16 -17.25 -10.62
C PHE A 154 -3.22 -16.07 -11.60
N ILE A 155 -2.29 -15.12 -11.51
CA ILE A 155 -2.17 -13.95 -12.41
C ILE A 155 -0.95 -14.09 -13.31
#